data_18a9b80fa2f6c1880debd2abf3f9371e
#
_entry.id   18a9b80fa2f6c1880debd2abf3f9371e
#
_cell.length_a   1.000
_cell.length_b   1.000
_cell.length_c   1.000
_cell.angle_alpha   90.00
_cell.angle_beta   90.00
_cell.angle_gamma   90.00
#
_symmetry.space_group_name_H-M   'P 1'
#
loop_
_entity.id
_entity.type
_entity.pdbx_description
1 polymer ?
#
loop_
_entity_poly.entity_id
_entity_poly.type
_entity_poly.pdbx_seq_one_letter_code
_entity_poly.pdbx_strand_id
1 'polypeptide(L)'
;MRSSLFQPDFAYTSPQQRVVFAAGSHTRLAAEVASLGCQRVVVLTTPEQAATGEALAQQLGQASAGCYPEAVMHTPVEVTQRALAFVQAAKADCLVAIGGGSTIGLSKAIALRTGLPQVVIPTSFAGSEATPILGQTEGGKKTTLSDQRVRPAVIVYDVTLVRSLPVDMVVCSGMNAIAHAVEGLYARDRNPVSSMMALEGIRALAAALPRLTSGKPEDRDWGEALYGAWLCGTVLGQVGMALHHKLCHALGGGFNLPHAQTHAVILPHAIAYTEAAVPELLRPVADIFGAESAHAGLSRFARQIGAPVSLAAIGLTAADLPRAVDLAMANPYWNPRAVVRDAIAALLHRAFTGDLAQP
;
A
#
# COMPACT_ATOMS: atom_id res chain seq x y z
N MET A 1 29.25 -2.74 -19.68
CA MET A 1 27.77 -2.60 -19.76
C MET A 1 27.39 -1.28 -19.14
N ARG A 2 26.51 -0.50 -19.76
CA ARG A 2 25.91 0.69 -19.09
C ARG A 2 24.88 0.23 -18.08
N SER A 3 24.80 0.91 -16.91
CA SER A 3 23.77 0.61 -15.92
C SER A 3 22.38 0.89 -16.52
N SER A 4 21.48 -0.10 -16.48
CA SER A 4 20.08 0.03 -16.95
C SER A 4 19.26 1.01 -16.11
N LEU A 5 19.73 1.33 -14.90
CA LEU A 5 19.06 2.26 -13.98
C LEU A 5 19.59 3.69 -14.10
N PHE A 6 20.69 3.92 -14.83
CA PHE A 6 21.24 5.25 -14.97
C PHE A 6 20.26 6.16 -15.73
N GLN A 7 20.03 7.33 -15.17
CA GLN A 7 19.25 8.42 -15.77
C GLN A 7 20.13 9.67 -15.77
N PRO A 8 20.24 10.39 -16.88
CA PRO A 8 21.12 11.56 -16.97
C PRO A 8 20.56 12.80 -16.26
N ASP A 9 19.24 12.81 -15.99
CA ASP A 9 18.54 13.95 -15.38
C ASP A 9 17.48 13.45 -14.41
N PHE A 10 17.62 13.79 -13.12
CA PHE A 10 16.64 13.49 -12.07
C PHE A 10 16.85 14.39 -10.84
N ALA A 11 15.79 14.56 -10.07
CA ALA A 11 15.83 15.12 -8.73
C ALA A 11 15.47 14.03 -7.71
N TYR A 12 16.16 14.01 -6.57
CA TYR A 12 15.86 13.08 -5.48
C TYR A 12 15.95 13.78 -4.13
N THR A 13 14.93 13.58 -3.30
CA THR A 13 14.92 14.00 -1.90
C THR A 13 14.68 12.79 -1.03
N SER A 14 15.61 12.49 -0.12
CA SER A 14 15.45 11.39 0.83
C SER A 14 14.30 11.69 1.80
N PRO A 15 13.33 10.78 1.96
CA PRO A 15 12.29 10.96 2.98
C PRO A 15 12.91 11.00 4.38
N GLN A 16 12.49 11.96 5.19
CA GLN A 16 12.85 11.99 6.60
C GLN A 16 11.93 11.05 7.38
N GLN A 17 12.32 9.79 7.50
CA GLN A 17 11.57 8.76 8.19
C GLN A 17 12.53 7.74 8.81
N ARG A 18 12.38 7.49 10.12
CA ARG A 18 13.15 6.45 10.81
C ARG A 18 12.46 5.09 10.63
N VAL A 19 13.22 4.07 10.28
CA VAL A 19 12.73 2.69 10.16
C VAL A 19 13.47 1.81 11.17
N VAL A 20 12.71 1.08 11.98
CA VAL A 20 13.20 0.05 12.91
C VAL A 20 12.68 -1.29 12.42
N PHE A 21 13.58 -2.22 12.13
CA PHE A 21 13.24 -3.50 11.53
C PHE A 21 13.90 -4.64 12.32
N ALA A 22 13.12 -5.36 13.12
CA ALA A 22 13.58 -6.56 13.82
C ALA A 22 12.39 -7.35 14.39
N ALA A 23 12.55 -8.66 14.58
CA ALA A 23 11.61 -9.45 15.40
C ALA A 23 11.59 -8.92 16.85
N GLY A 24 10.40 -8.71 17.40
CA GLY A 24 10.23 -8.14 18.75
C GLY A 24 10.54 -6.64 18.84
N SER A 25 10.69 -5.93 17.73
CA SER A 25 11.02 -4.50 17.73
C SER A 25 9.94 -3.61 18.38
N HIS A 26 8.69 -4.09 18.48
CA HIS A 26 7.64 -3.39 19.22
C HIS A 26 8.03 -3.15 20.70
N THR A 27 8.93 -3.95 21.28
CA THR A 27 9.43 -3.72 22.66
C THR A 27 10.24 -2.44 22.80
N ARG A 28 10.72 -1.86 21.68
CA ARG A 28 11.43 -0.57 21.65
C ARG A 28 10.49 0.63 21.52
N LEU A 29 9.17 0.42 21.46
CA LEU A 29 8.18 1.47 21.21
C LEU A 29 8.33 2.67 22.15
N ALA A 30 8.51 2.44 23.46
CA ALA A 30 8.71 3.52 24.43
C ALA A 30 9.97 4.36 24.13
N ALA A 31 11.05 3.73 23.70
CA ALA A 31 12.29 4.43 23.32
C ALA A 31 12.11 5.23 22.02
N GLU A 32 11.38 4.70 21.04
CA GLU A 32 11.09 5.43 19.79
C GLU A 32 10.18 6.63 20.03
N VAL A 33 9.17 6.50 20.89
CA VAL A 33 8.32 7.63 21.33
C VAL A 33 9.16 8.70 22.06
N ALA A 34 10.00 8.28 23.01
CA ALA A 34 10.87 9.20 23.75
C ALA A 34 11.86 9.94 22.84
N SER A 35 12.35 9.28 21.77
CA SER A 35 13.26 9.91 20.79
C SER A 35 12.60 11.05 20.01
N LEU A 36 11.27 11.07 19.94
CA LEU A 36 10.47 12.15 19.36
C LEU A 36 10.17 13.29 20.36
N GLY A 37 10.63 13.17 21.61
CA GLY A 37 10.33 14.12 22.69
C GLY A 37 8.91 14.01 23.25
N CYS A 38 8.20 12.90 22.98
CA CYS A 38 6.79 12.70 23.33
C CYS A 38 6.64 11.95 24.66
N GLN A 39 5.57 12.26 25.40
CA GLN A 39 5.30 11.73 26.73
C GLN A 39 3.86 11.24 26.93
N ARG A 40 2.94 11.54 26.01
CA ARG A 40 1.53 11.18 26.11
C ARG A 40 1.00 10.59 24.81
N VAL A 41 0.91 9.27 24.77
CA VAL A 41 0.67 8.50 23.57
C VAL A 41 -0.74 7.95 23.53
N VAL A 42 -1.48 8.19 22.46
CA VAL A 42 -2.69 7.44 22.14
C VAL A 42 -2.34 6.33 21.14
N VAL A 43 -2.70 5.10 21.49
CA VAL A 43 -2.60 3.93 20.60
C VAL A 43 -3.88 3.82 19.76
N LEU A 44 -3.74 3.68 18.46
CA LEU A 44 -4.84 3.51 17.51
C LEU A 44 -4.80 2.10 16.93
N THR A 45 -5.95 1.45 16.81
CA THR A 45 -6.08 0.14 16.17
C THR A 45 -7.50 -0.10 15.66
N THR A 46 -7.72 -1.22 14.97
CA THR A 46 -9.07 -1.67 14.61
C THR A 46 -9.71 -2.45 15.77
N PRO A 47 -11.04 -2.65 15.77
CA PRO A 47 -11.69 -3.47 16.80
C PRO A 47 -11.11 -4.90 16.90
N GLU A 48 -10.74 -5.50 15.77
CA GLU A 48 -10.20 -6.86 15.72
C GLU A 48 -8.80 -6.97 16.37
N GLN A 49 -8.07 -5.87 16.43
CA GLN A 49 -6.74 -5.78 17.03
C GLN A 49 -6.73 -5.04 18.38
N ALA A 50 -7.89 -4.82 18.99
CA ALA A 50 -8.03 -4.08 20.25
C ALA A 50 -7.12 -4.62 21.36
N ALA A 51 -7.10 -5.95 21.55
CA ALA A 51 -6.27 -6.58 22.57
C ALA A 51 -4.77 -6.30 22.37
N THR A 52 -4.29 -6.29 21.10
CA THR A 52 -2.90 -5.95 20.78
C THR A 52 -2.62 -4.47 21.05
N GLY A 53 -3.56 -3.59 20.70
CA GLY A 53 -3.46 -2.15 20.99
C GLY A 53 -3.39 -1.86 22.49
N GLU A 54 -4.23 -2.53 23.29
CA GLU A 54 -4.24 -2.42 24.75
C GLU A 54 -2.93 -2.93 25.36
N ALA A 55 -2.40 -4.05 24.88
CA ALA A 55 -1.11 -4.58 25.34
C ALA A 55 0.04 -3.58 25.08
N LEU A 56 0.06 -2.94 23.90
CA LEU A 56 1.03 -1.89 23.61
C LEU A 56 0.84 -0.63 24.47
N ALA A 57 -0.42 -0.23 24.74
CA ALA A 57 -0.71 0.87 25.65
C ALA A 57 -0.22 0.57 27.08
N GLN A 58 -0.40 -0.66 27.56
CA GLN A 58 0.16 -1.11 28.85
C GLN A 58 1.69 -1.10 28.85
N GLN A 59 2.34 -1.56 27.77
CA GLN A 59 3.79 -1.53 27.62
C GLN A 59 4.37 -0.11 27.66
N LEU A 60 3.65 0.90 27.17
CA LEU A 60 4.04 2.30 27.25
C LEU A 60 4.00 2.87 28.69
N GLY A 61 3.35 2.18 29.62
CA GLY A 61 3.30 2.56 31.02
C GLY A 61 2.79 3.99 31.24
N GLN A 62 3.55 4.83 31.92
CA GLN A 62 3.16 6.23 32.19
C GLN A 62 2.99 7.11 30.95
N ALA A 63 3.64 6.75 29.84
CA ALA A 63 3.47 7.46 28.59
C ALA A 63 2.14 7.13 27.88
N SER A 64 1.41 6.09 28.29
CA SER A 64 0.12 5.76 27.71
C SER A 64 -0.95 6.78 28.11
N ALA A 65 -1.64 7.32 27.12
CA ALA A 65 -2.82 8.16 27.28
C ALA A 65 -4.10 7.44 26.85
N GLY A 66 -4.02 6.13 26.57
CA GLY A 66 -5.14 5.25 26.25
C GLY A 66 -5.04 4.61 24.86
N CYS A 67 -6.01 3.74 24.57
CA CYS A 67 -6.17 3.04 23.31
C CYS A 67 -7.52 3.40 22.67
N TYR A 68 -7.53 3.68 21.36
CA TYR A 68 -8.73 3.94 20.57
C TYR A 68 -8.87 2.86 19.49
N PRO A 69 -9.73 1.83 19.69
CA PRO A 69 -9.82 0.67 18.82
C PRO A 69 -10.97 0.76 17.79
N GLU A 70 -11.19 1.92 17.16
CA GLU A 70 -12.31 2.12 16.24
C GLU A 70 -11.87 2.51 14.83
N ALA A 71 -10.63 2.19 14.42
CA ALA A 71 -10.19 2.42 13.06
C ALA A 71 -10.95 1.50 12.09
N VAL A 72 -11.47 2.07 11.00
CA VAL A 72 -12.19 1.32 9.97
C VAL A 72 -11.68 1.63 8.57
N MET A 73 -12.01 0.78 7.62
CA MET A 73 -11.61 0.88 6.22
C MET A 73 -12.06 2.23 5.61
N HIS A 74 -11.26 2.76 4.68
CA HIS A 74 -11.49 4.01 3.96
C HIS A 74 -11.45 5.29 4.79
N THR A 75 -11.08 5.22 6.06
CA THR A 75 -10.88 6.37 6.95
C THR A 75 -12.03 7.38 6.86
N PRO A 76 -13.25 7.03 7.28
CA PRO A 76 -14.38 7.96 7.27
C PRO A 76 -14.08 9.18 8.15
N VAL A 77 -14.52 10.36 7.69
CA VAL A 77 -14.29 11.61 8.43
C VAL A 77 -14.97 11.59 9.79
N GLU A 78 -16.14 10.97 9.92
CA GLU A 78 -16.88 10.82 11.17
C GLU A 78 -16.11 10.00 12.21
N VAL A 79 -15.44 8.93 11.80
CA VAL A 79 -14.54 8.14 12.67
C VAL A 79 -13.34 8.96 13.07
N THR A 80 -12.77 9.71 12.11
CA THR A 80 -11.65 10.62 12.40
C THR A 80 -12.03 11.69 13.41
N GLN A 81 -13.23 12.26 13.34
CA GLN A 81 -13.70 13.27 14.29
C GLN A 81 -13.83 12.72 15.71
N ARG A 82 -14.40 11.51 15.87
CA ARG A 82 -14.47 10.85 17.19
C ARG A 82 -13.09 10.55 17.76
N ALA A 83 -12.20 10.00 16.92
CA ALA A 83 -10.83 9.73 17.34
C ALA A 83 -10.06 11.01 17.71
N LEU A 84 -10.28 12.10 16.98
CA LEU A 84 -9.69 13.41 17.28
C LEU A 84 -10.14 13.94 18.64
N ALA A 85 -11.44 13.85 18.94
CA ALA A 85 -11.98 14.24 20.25
C ALA A 85 -11.34 13.42 21.38
N PHE A 86 -11.16 12.10 21.19
CA PHE A 86 -10.48 11.23 22.15
C PHE A 86 -9.01 11.66 22.36
N VAL A 87 -8.26 11.89 21.27
CA VAL A 87 -6.86 12.32 21.31
C VAL A 87 -6.71 13.67 22.05
N GLN A 88 -7.61 14.62 21.80
CA GLN A 88 -7.62 15.93 22.45
C GLN A 88 -7.95 15.82 23.94
N ALA A 89 -8.97 15.04 24.31
CA ALA A 89 -9.34 14.82 25.73
C ALA A 89 -8.20 14.14 26.50
N ALA A 90 -7.48 13.22 25.85
CA ALA A 90 -6.29 12.56 26.39
C ALA A 90 -5.07 13.49 26.48
N LYS A 91 -5.11 14.69 25.87
CA LYS A 91 -3.97 15.62 25.73
C LYS A 91 -2.73 14.91 25.15
N ALA A 92 -2.94 14.07 24.15
CA ALA A 92 -1.87 13.32 23.53
C ALA A 92 -0.91 14.24 22.75
N ASP A 93 0.37 13.91 22.78
CA ASP A 93 1.45 14.57 22.03
C ASP A 93 2.07 13.65 20.96
N CYS A 94 1.63 12.39 20.91
CA CYS A 94 2.07 11.39 19.93
C CYS A 94 0.95 10.38 19.62
N LEU A 95 0.95 9.85 18.39
CA LEU A 95 0.10 8.77 17.95
C LEU A 95 0.94 7.52 17.72
N VAL A 96 0.45 6.38 18.20
CA VAL A 96 0.96 5.05 17.83
C VAL A 96 -0.14 4.33 17.08
N ALA A 97 0.10 3.94 15.84
CA ALA A 97 -0.86 3.19 15.04
C ALA A 97 -0.37 1.77 14.82
N ILE A 98 -1.11 0.77 15.32
CA ILE A 98 -0.84 -0.64 15.03
C ILE A 98 -1.94 -1.21 14.15
N GLY A 99 -1.58 -1.69 12.97
CA GLY A 99 -2.54 -2.26 12.03
C GLY A 99 -2.16 -2.09 10.58
N GLY A 100 -3.12 -2.32 9.71
CA GLY A 100 -2.99 -2.10 8.28
C GLY A 100 -3.39 -0.68 7.85
N GLY A 101 -3.74 -0.53 6.57
CA GLY A 101 -4.08 0.76 5.97
C GLY A 101 -5.19 1.55 6.66
N SER A 102 -6.16 0.87 7.30
CA SER A 102 -7.25 1.53 8.05
C SER A 102 -6.72 2.31 9.25
N THR A 103 -5.91 1.67 10.08
CA THR A 103 -5.35 2.29 11.29
C THR A 103 -4.33 3.37 10.95
N ILE A 104 -3.46 3.10 9.99
CA ILE A 104 -2.48 4.06 9.51
C ILE A 104 -3.19 5.27 8.87
N GLY A 105 -4.27 5.04 8.11
CA GLY A 105 -5.11 6.09 7.56
C GLY A 105 -5.71 6.99 8.65
N LEU A 106 -6.27 6.40 9.71
CA LEU A 106 -6.82 7.16 10.84
C LEU A 106 -5.75 8.00 11.54
N SER A 107 -4.56 7.41 11.80
CA SER A 107 -3.43 8.14 12.37
C SER A 107 -3.04 9.35 11.52
N LYS A 108 -2.91 9.16 10.21
CA LYS A 108 -2.61 10.24 9.25
C LYS A 108 -3.69 11.32 9.23
N ALA A 109 -4.96 10.93 9.30
CA ALA A 109 -6.07 11.88 9.30
C ALA A 109 -6.10 12.75 10.58
N ILE A 110 -5.70 12.19 11.71
CA ILE A 110 -5.50 12.93 12.96
C ILE A 110 -4.26 13.83 12.85
N ALA A 111 -3.14 13.29 12.39
CA ALA A 111 -1.89 14.05 12.24
C ALA A 111 -2.05 15.25 11.29
N LEU A 112 -2.81 15.11 10.20
CA LEU A 112 -3.13 16.21 9.29
C LEU A 112 -3.77 17.42 10.02
N ARG A 113 -4.60 17.13 11.03
CA ARG A 113 -5.39 18.13 11.78
C ARG A 113 -4.68 18.68 13.01
N THR A 114 -3.73 17.91 13.56
CA THR A 114 -3.10 18.22 14.84
C THR A 114 -1.61 18.51 14.72
N GLY A 115 -0.93 18.03 13.67
CA GLY A 115 0.53 18.06 13.56
C GLY A 115 1.24 17.06 14.46
N LEU A 116 0.54 16.17 15.15
CA LEU A 116 1.16 15.19 16.07
C LEU A 116 2.06 14.21 15.30
N PRO A 117 3.25 13.90 15.83
CA PRO A 117 4.10 12.86 15.28
C PRO A 117 3.47 11.49 15.41
N GLN A 118 3.82 10.59 14.49
CA GLN A 118 3.27 9.27 14.41
C GLN A 118 4.37 8.22 14.46
N VAL A 119 4.20 7.20 15.29
CA VAL A 119 4.92 5.93 15.23
C VAL A 119 3.95 4.86 14.70
N VAL A 120 4.30 4.17 13.64
CA VAL A 120 3.42 3.16 13.05
C VAL A 120 4.04 1.77 13.10
N ILE A 121 3.23 0.78 13.41
CA ILE A 121 3.58 -0.66 13.48
C ILE A 121 2.69 -1.38 12.45
N PRO A 122 3.15 -1.56 11.20
CA PRO A 122 2.36 -2.19 10.17
C PRO A 122 2.13 -3.67 10.44
N THR A 123 0.89 -4.14 10.24
CA THR A 123 0.51 -5.56 10.31
C THR A 123 -0.04 -6.08 8.99
N SER A 124 0.24 -5.40 7.88
CA SER A 124 -0.07 -5.81 6.50
C SER A 124 0.98 -5.26 5.54
N PHE A 125 0.93 -5.63 4.27
CA PHE A 125 1.88 -5.19 3.25
C PHE A 125 1.37 -3.98 2.42
N ALA A 126 0.45 -3.19 2.98
CA ALA A 126 -0.21 -2.11 2.24
C ALA A 126 0.72 -0.94 1.83
N GLY A 127 1.83 -0.71 2.53
CA GLY A 127 2.83 0.31 2.21
C GLY A 127 2.43 1.76 2.56
N SER A 128 1.23 1.98 3.10
CA SER A 128 0.74 3.31 3.46
C SER A 128 1.65 4.03 4.47
N GLU A 129 2.28 3.30 5.38
CA GLU A 129 3.20 3.79 6.41
C GLU A 129 4.40 4.55 5.85
N ALA A 130 4.83 4.20 4.64
CA ALA A 130 6.01 4.80 4.02
C ALA A 130 5.68 6.05 3.18
N THR A 131 4.42 6.50 3.15
CA THR A 131 3.95 7.54 2.23
C THR A 131 3.48 8.82 2.94
N PRO A 132 3.54 9.99 2.29
CA PRO A 132 2.85 11.21 2.70
C PRO A 132 1.41 11.26 2.18
N ILE A 133 0.81 10.13 1.83
CA ILE A 133 -0.50 10.06 1.16
C ILE A 133 -1.57 9.66 2.18
N LEU A 134 -2.68 10.39 2.18
CA LEU A 134 -3.88 10.11 2.96
C LEU A 134 -5.08 9.99 2.03
N GLY A 135 -5.79 8.85 2.10
CA GLY A 135 -7.13 8.69 1.55
C GLY A 135 -8.15 8.75 2.67
N GLN A 136 -9.20 9.55 2.52
CA GLN A 136 -10.33 9.60 3.45
C GLN A 136 -11.66 9.69 2.70
N THR A 137 -12.74 9.31 3.37
CA THR A 137 -14.09 9.29 2.79
C THR A 137 -14.99 10.22 3.59
N GLU A 138 -15.71 11.11 2.88
CA GLU A 138 -16.71 12.02 3.44
C GLU A 138 -17.96 11.99 2.57
N GLY A 139 -19.12 11.76 3.17
CA GLY A 139 -20.39 11.68 2.44
C GLY A 139 -20.38 10.67 1.29
N GLY A 140 -19.69 9.54 1.45
CA GLY A 140 -19.55 8.51 0.41
C GLY A 140 -18.53 8.85 -0.70
N LYS A 141 -17.91 10.03 -0.66
CA LYS A 141 -16.90 10.44 -1.66
C LYS A 141 -15.49 10.27 -1.10
N LYS A 142 -14.69 9.44 -1.75
CA LYS A 142 -13.27 9.25 -1.40
C LYS A 142 -12.42 10.37 -1.99
N THR A 143 -11.59 11.00 -1.15
CA THR A 143 -10.58 11.99 -1.54
C THR A 143 -9.20 11.50 -1.14
N THR A 144 -8.20 11.88 -1.92
CA THR A 144 -6.79 11.56 -1.66
C THR A 144 -5.97 12.84 -1.71
N LEU A 145 -5.09 13.02 -0.74
CA LEU A 145 -4.15 14.15 -0.70
C LEU A 145 -2.74 13.64 -0.39
N SER A 146 -1.74 14.45 -0.72
CA SER A 146 -0.35 14.25 -0.34
C SER A 146 0.13 15.45 0.48
N ASP A 147 0.60 15.19 1.71
CA ASP A 147 1.07 16.23 2.63
C ASP A 147 2.14 15.63 3.55
N GLN A 148 3.29 16.30 3.70
CA GLN A 148 4.37 15.78 4.54
C GLN A 148 3.99 15.65 6.02
N ARG A 149 3.00 16.39 6.50
CA ARG A 149 2.48 16.28 7.89
C ARG A 149 1.87 14.91 8.18
N VAL A 150 1.39 14.20 7.16
CA VAL A 150 0.82 12.86 7.36
C VAL A 150 1.84 11.73 7.22
N ARG A 151 3.09 12.03 6.89
CA ARG A 151 4.15 11.02 6.86
C ARG A 151 4.50 10.60 8.28
N PRO A 152 4.41 9.32 8.64
CA PRO A 152 4.85 8.84 9.94
C PRO A 152 6.32 9.14 10.17
N ALA A 153 6.66 9.59 11.38
CA ALA A 153 8.05 9.88 11.76
C ALA A 153 8.88 8.60 11.94
N VAL A 154 8.26 7.58 12.51
CA VAL A 154 8.89 6.26 12.77
C VAL A 154 8.00 5.14 12.25
N ILE A 155 8.61 4.16 11.59
CA ILE A 155 7.99 2.87 11.27
C ILE A 155 8.72 1.78 12.06
N VAL A 156 7.96 0.94 12.73
CA VAL A 156 8.47 -0.23 13.47
C VAL A 156 7.94 -1.48 12.78
N TYR A 157 8.77 -2.13 11.97
CA TYR A 157 8.45 -3.41 11.35
C TYR A 157 8.80 -4.55 12.28
N ASP A 158 7.78 -5.26 12.73
CA ASP A 158 7.90 -6.39 13.64
C ASP A 158 7.27 -7.66 13.06
N VAL A 159 8.12 -8.61 12.74
CA VAL A 159 7.71 -9.90 12.16
C VAL A 159 6.72 -10.63 13.07
N THR A 160 6.86 -10.50 14.40
CA THR A 160 6.03 -11.23 15.35
C THR A 160 4.57 -10.76 15.33
N LEU A 161 4.30 -9.54 14.87
CA LEU A 161 2.98 -8.93 14.84
C LEU A 161 2.24 -9.09 13.50
N VAL A 162 2.93 -9.56 12.45
CA VAL A 162 2.31 -9.77 11.13
C VAL A 162 1.92 -11.23 10.87
N ARG A 163 2.40 -12.18 11.67
CA ARG A 163 2.19 -13.62 11.46
C ARG A 163 0.72 -14.06 11.46
N SER A 164 -0.16 -13.27 12.10
CA SER A 164 -1.60 -13.54 12.16
C SER A 164 -2.37 -12.98 10.97
N LEU A 165 -1.68 -12.38 9.98
CA LEU A 165 -2.34 -11.83 8.80
C LEU A 165 -2.99 -12.97 8.00
N PRO A 166 -4.30 -12.92 7.72
CA PRO A 166 -4.98 -13.94 6.92
C PRO A 166 -4.37 -14.09 5.52
N VAL A 167 -4.34 -15.32 5.00
CA VAL A 167 -3.66 -15.64 3.74
C VAL A 167 -4.18 -14.81 2.56
N ASP A 168 -5.48 -14.57 2.47
CA ASP A 168 -6.09 -13.72 1.45
C ASP A 168 -5.58 -12.26 1.54
N MET A 169 -5.37 -11.76 2.75
CA MET A 169 -4.77 -10.44 2.98
C MET A 169 -3.26 -10.44 2.67
N VAL A 170 -2.53 -11.50 2.99
CA VAL A 170 -1.12 -11.68 2.58
C VAL A 170 -1.01 -11.53 1.07
N VAL A 171 -1.80 -12.30 0.34
CA VAL A 171 -1.82 -12.31 -1.13
C VAL A 171 -2.18 -10.94 -1.70
N CYS A 172 -3.33 -10.40 -1.29
CA CYS A 172 -3.85 -9.17 -1.88
C CYS A 172 -3.01 -7.94 -1.52
N SER A 173 -2.55 -7.81 -0.25
CA SER A 173 -1.70 -6.67 0.12
C SER A 173 -0.30 -6.79 -0.47
N GLY A 174 0.23 -8.01 -0.64
CA GLY A 174 1.49 -8.24 -1.32
C GLY A 174 1.44 -7.88 -2.80
N MET A 175 0.37 -8.27 -3.53
CA MET A 175 0.16 -7.86 -4.92
C MET A 175 -0.02 -6.34 -5.05
N ASN A 176 -0.71 -5.71 -4.11
CA ASN A 176 -0.83 -4.26 -4.05
C ASN A 176 0.54 -3.57 -3.86
N ALA A 177 1.39 -4.11 -2.97
CA ALA A 177 2.75 -3.60 -2.81
C ALA A 177 3.58 -3.75 -4.10
N ILE A 178 3.52 -4.90 -4.76
CA ILE A 178 4.16 -5.10 -6.08
C ILE A 178 3.67 -4.07 -7.10
N ALA A 179 2.37 -3.76 -7.11
CA ALA A 179 1.81 -2.77 -8.03
C ALA A 179 2.41 -1.38 -7.86
N HIS A 180 2.65 -0.93 -6.61
CA HIS A 180 3.33 0.33 -6.32
C HIS A 180 4.71 0.40 -6.98
N ALA A 181 5.48 -0.67 -6.82
CA ALA A 181 6.83 -0.75 -7.34
C ALA A 181 6.86 -0.85 -8.87
N VAL A 182 5.98 -1.66 -9.47
CA VAL A 182 5.90 -1.82 -10.93
C VAL A 182 5.52 -0.50 -11.60
N GLU A 183 4.53 0.23 -11.09
CA GLU A 183 4.21 1.56 -11.60
C GLU A 183 5.34 2.56 -11.39
N GLY A 184 6.03 2.45 -10.26
CA GLY A 184 7.19 3.30 -9.95
C GLY A 184 8.33 3.20 -10.95
N LEU A 185 8.51 2.05 -11.61
CA LEU A 185 9.57 1.84 -12.63
C LEU A 185 9.37 2.69 -13.89
N TYR A 186 8.13 3.02 -14.25
CA TYR A 186 7.82 3.87 -15.39
C TYR A 186 7.17 5.20 -15.01
N ALA A 187 7.14 5.55 -13.73
CA ALA A 187 6.65 6.83 -13.27
C ALA A 187 7.38 8.00 -13.98
N ARG A 188 6.67 9.10 -14.21
CA ARG A 188 7.22 10.26 -14.92
C ARG A 188 8.40 10.89 -14.18
N ASP A 189 8.35 10.84 -12.86
CA ASP A 189 9.32 11.40 -11.92
C ASP A 189 10.20 10.31 -11.26
N ARG A 190 10.27 9.11 -11.87
CA ARG A 190 11.16 8.05 -11.41
C ARG A 190 12.60 8.51 -11.37
N ASN A 191 13.39 7.90 -10.53
CA ASN A 191 14.82 8.17 -10.41
C ASN A 191 15.59 6.85 -10.12
N PRO A 192 16.93 6.82 -10.22
CA PRO A 192 17.70 5.60 -9.98
C PRO A 192 17.45 4.97 -8.61
N VAL A 193 17.23 5.78 -7.54
CA VAL A 193 17.00 5.27 -6.19
C VAL A 193 15.63 4.60 -6.10
N SER A 194 14.58 5.25 -6.59
CA SER A 194 13.22 4.65 -6.60
C SER A 194 13.18 3.39 -7.46
N SER A 195 13.91 3.35 -8.58
CA SER A 195 13.97 2.16 -9.44
C SER A 195 14.72 0.99 -8.80
N MET A 196 15.82 1.24 -8.07
CA MET A 196 16.52 0.20 -7.29
C MET A 196 15.61 -0.36 -6.19
N MET A 197 14.93 0.51 -5.43
CA MET A 197 14.00 0.09 -4.39
C MET A 197 12.82 -0.70 -4.96
N ALA A 198 12.28 -0.29 -6.11
CA ALA A 198 11.19 -0.98 -6.79
C ALA A 198 11.57 -2.41 -7.18
N LEU A 199 12.71 -2.59 -7.83
CA LEU A 199 13.17 -3.92 -8.28
C LEU A 199 13.48 -4.84 -7.10
N GLU A 200 14.13 -4.33 -6.06
CA GLU A 200 14.41 -5.12 -4.87
C GLU A 200 13.13 -5.47 -4.10
N GLY A 201 12.20 -4.53 -3.95
CA GLY A 201 10.91 -4.78 -3.33
C GLY A 201 10.08 -5.84 -4.05
N ILE A 202 10.03 -5.78 -5.40
CA ILE A 202 9.37 -6.81 -6.22
C ILE A 202 10.04 -8.17 -6.01
N ARG A 203 11.37 -8.23 -6.03
CA ARG A 203 12.14 -9.48 -5.87
C ARG A 203 11.86 -10.12 -4.51
N ALA A 204 11.91 -9.35 -3.42
CA ALA A 204 11.64 -9.82 -2.07
C ALA A 204 10.21 -10.37 -1.94
N LEU A 205 9.20 -9.66 -2.43
CA LEU A 205 7.81 -10.13 -2.41
C LEU A 205 7.58 -11.34 -3.30
N ALA A 206 8.18 -11.38 -4.51
CA ALA A 206 8.09 -12.52 -5.41
C ALA A 206 8.68 -13.80 -4.79
N ALA A 207 9.70 -13.67 -3.97
CA ALA A 207 10.31 -14.77 -3.24
C ALA A 207 9.49 -15.18 -2.00
N ALA A 208 8.99 -14.23 -1.22
CA ALA A 208 8.34 -14.49 0.05
C ALA A 208 6.87 -14.97 -0.07
N LEU A 209 6.07 -14.32 -0.95
CA LEU A 209 4.63 -14.60 -1.01
C LEU A 209 4.28 -16.08 -1.30
N PRO A 210 4.96 -16.81 -2.21
CA PRO A 210 4.68 -18.23 -2.41
C PRO A 210 4.95 -19.07 -1.15
N ARG A 211 5.95 -18.72 -0.33
CA ARG A 211 6.26 -19.43 0.92
C ARG A 211 5.22 -19.12 1.99
N LEU A 212 4.77 -17.85 2.08
CA LEU A 212 3.72 -17.44 3.02
C LEU A 212 2.38 -18.12 2.72
N THR A 213 2.11 -18.48 1.46
CA THR A 213 0.87 -19.15 1.06
C THR A 213 0.98 -20.67 1.06
N SER A 214 2.16 -21.27 1.21
CA SER A 214 2.39 -22.71 1.17
C SER A 214 2.08 -23.48 2.47
N GLY A 215 1.66 -22.77 3.54
CA GLY A 215 1.12 -23.37 4.76
C GLY A 215 2.12 -23.57 5.94
N LYS A 216 3.42 -23.31 5.78
CA LYS A 216 4.41 -23.37 6.87
C LYS A 216 5.47 -22.27 6.71
N PRO A 217 5.08 -20.99 6.79
CA PRO A 217 6.04 -19.90 6.68
C PRO A 217 6.93 -19.80 7.92
N GLU A 218 8.19 -19.47 7.70
CA GLU A 218 9.15 -19.12 8.74
C GLU A 218 9.17 -17.60 8.98
N ASP A 219 9.75 -17.16 10.11
CA ASP A 219 9.92 -15.75 10.43
C ASP A 219 10.67 -14.98 9.34
N ARG A 220 11.63 -15.64 8.70
CA ARG A 220 12.37 -15.06 7.58
C ARG A 220 11.46 -14.70 6.41
N ASP A 221 10.47 -15.53 6.10
CA ASP A 221 9.54 -15.27 4.99
C ASP A 221 8.67 -14.05 5.26
N TRP A 222 8.18 -13.93 6.50
CA TRP A 222 7.45 -12.74 6.96
C TRP A 222 8.33 -11.49 6.94
N GLY A 223 9.59 -11.62 7.39
CA GLY A 223 10.56 -10.53 7.35
C GLY A 223 10.86 -10.07 5.92
N GLU A 224 11.07 -11.01 5.00
CA GLU A 224 11.33 -10.71 3.60
C GLU A 224 10.14 -10.03 2.92
N ALA A 225 8.90 -10.45 3.25
CA ALA A 225 7.69 -9.80 2.76
C ALA A 225 7.51 -8.38 3.31
N LEU A 226 7.73 -8.16 4.61
CA LEU A 226 7.71 -6.81 5.22
C LEU A 226 8.77 -5.89 4.61
N TYR A 227 9.99 -6.42 4.40
CA TYR A 227 11.07 -5.69 3.74
C TYR A 227 10.68 -5.27 2.32
N GLY A 228 10.15 -6.20 1.54
CA GLY A 228 9.65 -5.90 0.20
C GLY A 228 8.52 -4.86 0.21
N ALA A 229 7.56 -4.99 1.14
CA ALA A 229 6.46 -4.06 1.29
C ALA A 229 6.94 -2.65 1.67
N TRP A 230 7.92 -2.54 2.58
CA TRP A 230 8.55 -1.26 2.91
C TRP A 230 9.17 -0.58 1.70
N LEU A 231 9.96 -1.30 0.91
CA LEU A 231 10.58 -0.75 -0.30
C LEU A 231 9.53 -0.29 -1.31
N CYS A 232 8.53 -1.12 -1.59
CA CYS A 232 7.43 -0.80 -2.51
C CYS A 232 6.61 0.41 -2.02
N GLY A 233 6.30 0.48 -0.73
CA GLY A 233 5.62 1.62 -0.11
C GLY A 233 6.46 2.90 -0.16
N THR A 234 7.78 2.79 0.00
CA THR A 234 8.70 3.93 -0.16
C THR A 234 8.68 4.47 -1.59
N VAL A 235 8.64 3.58 -2.58
CA VAL A 235 8.48 3.98 -4.00
C VAL A 235 7.16 4.73 -4.21
N LEU A 236 6.03 4.20 -3.72
CA LEU A 236 4.72 4.88 -3.78
C LEU A 236 4.77 6.29 -3.19
N GLY A 237 5.52 6.47 -2.10
CA GLY A 237 5.66 7.77 -1.43
C GLY A 237 6.63 8.75 -2.09
N GLN A 238 7.33 8.34 -3.14
CA GLN A 238 8.37 9.14 -3.81
C GLN A 238 8.03 9.52 -5.24
N VAL A 239 7.21 8.74 -5.95
CA VAL A 239 6.92 8.96 -7.37
C VAL A 239 5.43 8.91 -7.66
N GLY A 240 5.03 9.51 -8.77
CA GLY A 240 3.64 9.53 -9.22
C GLY A 240 3.17 8.18 -9.74
N MET A 241 1.88 7.89 -9.56
CA MET A 241 1.23 6.69 -10.10
C MET A 241 0.49 7.00 -11.41
N ALA A 242 0.17 5.96 -12.18
CA ALA A 242 -0.40 6.08 -13.51
C ALA A 242 -1.70 5.25 -13.68
N LEU A 243 -1.85 4.55 -14.79
CA LEU A 243 -3.07 3.85 -15.20
C LEU A 243 -3.58 2.85 -14.15
N HIS A 244 -2.71 1.99 -13.61
CA HIS A 244 -3.12 0.96 -12.66
C HIS A 244 -3.83 1.56 -11.45
N HIS A 245 -3.19 2.51 -10.76
CA HIS A 245 -3.79 3.16 -9.58
C HIS A 245 -5.04 3.97 -9.94
N LYS A 246 -5.06 4.62 -11.11
CA LYS A 246 -6.25 5.34 -11.58
C LYS A 246 -7.44 4.41 -11.74
N LEU A 247 -7.24 3.24 -12.36
CA LEU A 247 -8.29 2.23 -12.51
C LEU A 247 -8.76 1.71 -11.13
N CYS A 248 -7.82 1.39 -10.24
CA CYS A 248 -8.16 0.91 -8.90
C CYS A 248 -8.95 1.96 -8.08
N HIS A 249 -8.58 3.23 -8.18
CA HIS A 249 -9.31 4.31 -7.51
C HIS A 249 -10.71 4.53 -8.11
N ALA A 250 -10.85 4.44 -9.44
CA ALA A 250 -12.14 4.57 -10.12
C ALA A 250 -13.09 3.42 -9.71
N LEU A 251 -12.58 2.19 -9.69
CA LEU A 251 -13.35 0.99 -9.31
C LEU A 251 -13.68 0.97 -7.82
N GLY A 252 -12.69 1.24 -6.96
CA GLY A 252 -12.91 1.29 -5.51
C GLY A 252 -13.85 2.40 -5.08
N GLY A 253 -13.71 3.61 -5.65
CA GLY A 253 -14.57 4.75 -5.33
C GLY A 253 -15.95 4.69 -5.97
N GLY A 254 -16.05 4.12 -7.19
CA GLY A 254 -17.32 4.04 -7.93
C GLY A 254 -18.23 2.88 -7.54
N PHE A 255 -17.65 1.75 -7.10
CA PHE A 255 -18.36 0.50 -6.87
C PHE A 255 -18.07 -0.12 -5.50
N ASN A 256 -17.34 0.58 -4.64
CA ASN A 256 -16.96 0.11 -3.31
C ASN A 256 -16.23 -1.25 -3.33
N LEU A 257 -15.44 -1.54 -4.37
CA LEU A 257 -14.70 -2.79 -4.45
C LEU A 257 -13.58 -2.83 -3.40
N PRO A 258 -13.25 -4.03 -2.86
CA PRO A 258 -12.17 -4.18 -1.90
C PRO A 258 -10.82 -3.74 -2.51
N HIS A 259 -10.16 -2.78 -1.86
CA HIS A 259 -9.00 -2.08 -2.41
C HIS A 259 -7.86 -3.01 -2.86
N ALA A 260 -7.36 -3.84 -1.95
CA ALA A 260 -6.21 -4.72 -2.24
C ALA A 260 -6.54 -5.80 -3.28
N GLN A 261 -7.76 -6.34 -3.27
CA GLN A 261 -8.22 -7.31 -4.27
C GLN A 261 -8.35 -6.66 -5.65
N THR A 262 -8.86 -5.42 -5.72
CA THR A 262 -8.93 -4.66 -6.98
C THR A 262 -7.54 -4.44 -7.57
N HIS A 263 -6.54 -4.09 -6.75
CA HIS A 263 -5.16 -3.97 -7.19
C HIS A 263 -4.59 -5.28 -7.73
N ALA A 264 -4.84 -6.40 -7.05
CA ALA A 264 -4.37 -7.71 -7.50
C ALA A 264 -4.94 -8.10 -8.88
N VAL A 265 -6.24 -7.87 -9.11
CA VAL A 265 -6.90 -8.16 -10.39
C VAL A 265 -6.41 -7.25 -11.50
N ILE A 266 -6.37 -5.94 -11.27
CA ILE A 266 -6.08 -4.94 -12.31
C ILE A 266 -4.60 -4.94 -12.72
N LEU A 267 -3.68 -5.32 -11.83
CA LEU A 267 -2.24 -5.19 -12.07
C LEU A 267 -1.79 -5.82 -13.41
N PRO A 268 -2.01 -7.11 -13.69
CA PRO A 268 -1.54 -7.70 -14.94
C PRO A 268 -2.11 -6.99 -16.18
N HIS A 269 -3.37 -6.60 -16.14
CA HIS A 269 -4.06 -5.96 -17.26
C HIS A 269 -3.57 -4.54 -17.55
N ALA A 270 -3.36 -3.74 -16.49
CA ALA A 270 -2.80 -2.40 -16.65
C ALA A 270 -1.35 -2.44 -17.14
N ILE A 271 -0.57 -3.44 -16.70
CA ILE A 271 0.80 -3.62 -17.15
C ILE A 271 0.83 -4.11 -18.60
N ALA A 272 -0.03 -5.03 -19.02
CA ALA A 272 -0.14 -5.43 -20.42
C ALA A 272 -0.39 -4.24 -21.34
N TYR A 273 -1.28 -3.34 -20.93
CA TYR A 273 -1.55 -2.11 -21.67
C TYR A 273 -0.32 -1.19 -21.74
N THR A 274 0.34 -0.98 -20.62
CA THR A 274 1.42 0.03 -20.51
C THR A 274 2.75 -0.47 -21.07
N GLU A 275 3.04 -1.77 -20.92
CA GLU A 275 4.31 -2.41 -21.32
C GLU A 275 4.63 -2.21 -22.79
N ALA A 276 3.61 -2.15 -23.65
CA ALA A 276 3.79 -1.88 -25.09
C ALA A 276 4.51 -0.55 -25.39
N ALA A 277 4.38 0.44 -24.50
CA ALA A 277 5.04 1.75 -24.67
C ALA A 277 6.40 1.85 -23.95
N VAL A 278 6.65 1.00 -22.95
CA VAL A 278 7.86 1.06 -22.12
C VAL A 278 8.46 -0.34 -21.84
N PRO A 279 8.66 -1.19 -22.84
CA PRO A 279 9.08 -2.58 -22.65
C PRO A 279 10.41 -2.68 -21.91
N GLU A 280 11.37 -1.81 -22.21
CA GLU A 280 12.70 -1.81 -21.57
C GLU A 280 12.66 -1.50 -20.07
N LEU A 281 11.72 -0.65 -19.62
CA LEU A 281 11.56 -0.31 -18.20
C LEU A 281 10.94 -1.47 -17.41
N LEU A 282 10.11 -2.28 -18.06
CA LEU A 282 9.42 -3.41 -17.45
C LEU A 282 10.12 -4.76 -17.67
N ARG A 283 11.14 -4.81 -18.54
CA ARG A 283 11.95 -6.02 -18.76
C ARG A 283 12.49 -6.63 -17.45
N PRO A 284 13.05 -5.84 -16.51
CA PRO A 284 13.54 -6.39 -15.25
C PRO A 284 12.43 -7.08 -14.40
N VAL A 285 11.17 -6.63 -14.53
CA VAL A 285 10.02 -7.29 -13.88
C VAL A 285 9.76 -8.65 -14.53
N ALA A 286 9.77 -8.74 -15.87
CA ALA A 286 9.67 -10.00 -16.59
C ALA A 286 10.76 -10.99 -16.16
N ASP A 287 12.00 -10.51 -16.03
CA ASP A 287 13.16 -11.32 -15.60
C ASP A 287 13.00 -11.85 -14.16
N ILE A 288 12.48 -11.03 -13.22
CA ILE A 288 12.21 -11.46 -11.84
C ILE A 288 11.22 -12.64 -11.81
N PHE A 289 10.18 -12.58 -12.63
CA PHE A 289 9.16 -13.64 -12.71
C PHE A 289 9.50 -14.76 -13.72
N GLY A 290 10.66 -14.71 -14.39
CA GLY A 290 11.08 -15.69 -15.39
C GLY A 290 10.07 -15.83 -16.53
N ALA A 291 9.62 -14.70 -17.09
CA ALA A 291 8.59 -14.63 -18.12
C ALA A 291 9.05 -13.86 -19.36
N GLU A 292 8.31 -14.01 -20.47
CA GLU A 292 8.58 -13.27 -21.71
C GLU A 292 8.26 -11.78 -21.58
N SER A 293 7.25 -11.46 -20.77
CA SER A 293 6.78 -10.10 -20.50
C SER A 293 6.40 -9.91 -19.03
N ALA A 294 6.40 -8.66 -18.56
CA ALA A 294 6.05 -8.35 -17.18
C ALA A 294 4.60 -8.73 -16.87
N HIS A 295 3.66 -8.43 -17.76
CA HIS A 295 2.24 -8.78 -17.55
C HIS A 295 2.01 -10.28 -17.50
N ALA A 296 2.68 -11.08 -18.35
CA ALA A 296 2.57 -12.54 -18.33
C ALA A 296 3.13 -13.12 -17.02
N GLY A 297 4.28 -12.59 -16.56
CA GLY A 297 4.87 -12.97 -15.27
C GLY A 297 3.95 -12.65 -14.10
N LEU A 298 3.41 -11.45 -14.04
CA LEU A 298 2.48 -11.02 -13.00
C LEU A 298 1.16 -11.82 -13.01
N SER A 299 0.60 -12.11 -14.20
CA SER A 299 -0.60 -12.95 -14.33
C SER A 299 -0.39 -14.37 -13.80
N ARG A 300 0.75 -14.99 -14.16
CA ARG A 300 1.11 -16.33 -13.69
C ARG A 300 1.33 -16.32 -12.18
N PHE A 301 2.06 -15.34 -11.68
CA PHE A 301 2.37 -15.21 -10.26
C PHE A 301 1.10 -15.00 -9.41
N ALA A 302 0.19 -14.11 -9.83
CA ALA A 302 -1.08 -13.90 -9.15
C ALA A 302 -1.88 -15.21 -9.00
N ARG A 303 -1.98 -16.01 -10.08
CA ARG A 303 -2.64 -17.32 -10.04
C ARG A 303 -1.92 -18.31 -9.12
N GLN A 304 -0.58 -18.33 -9.16
CA GLN A 304 0.25 -19.22 -8.33
C GLN A 304 0.02 -19.02 -6.85
N ILE A 305 -0.10 -17.76 -6.40
CA ILE A 305 -0.30 -17.43 -4.97
C ILE A 305 -1.77 -17.39 -4.56
N GLY A 306 -2.72 -17.68 -5.47
CA GLY A 306 -4.15 -17.68 -5.18
C GLY A 306 -4.80 -16.30 -5.12
N ALA A 307 -4.24 -15.29 -5.79
CA ALA A 307 -4.85 -13.98 -5.88
C ALA A 307 -6.16 -14.02 -6.70
N PRO A 308 -7.15 -13.16 -6.41
CA PRO A 308 -8.33 -13.02 -7.26
C PRO A 308 -7.90 -12.59 -8.67
N VAL A 309 -8.53 -13.17 -9.69
CA VAL A 309 -8.16 -12.95 -11.10
C VAL A 309 -9.24 -12.27 -11.92
N SER A 310 -10.43 -11.99 -11.33
CA SER A 310 -11.51 -11.31 -12.05
C SER A 310 -12.22 -10.30 -11.16
N LEU A 311 -12.65 -9.19 -11.78
CA LEU A 311 -13.47 -8.18 -11.11
C LEU A 311 -14.85 -8.71 -10.74
N ALA A 312 -15.38 -9.67 -11.54
CA ALA A 312 -16.64 -10.34 -11.22
C ALA A 312 -16.56 -11.08 -9.88
N ALA A 313 -15.46 -11.78 -9.60
CA ALA A 313 -15.26 -12.52 -8.36
C ALA A 313 -15.18 -11.61 -7.11
N ILE A 314 -14.87 -10.33 -7.29
CA ILE A 314 -14.76 -9.35 -6.19
C ILE A 314 -15.95 -8.38 -6.14
N GLY A 315 -17.02 -8.65 -6.90
CA GLY A 315 -18.31 -7.97 -6.74
C GLY A 315 -18.70 -6.98 -7.84
N LEU A 316 -17.91 -6.79 -8.91
CA LEU A 316 -18.34 -5.98 -10.04
C LEU A 316 -19.37 -6.78 -10.87
N THR A 317 -20.36 -6.11 -11.45
CA THR A 317 -21.32 -6.72 -12.37
C THR A 317 -21.05 -6.31 -13.82
N ALA A 318 -21.53 -7.09 -14.79
CA ALA A 318 -21.39 -6.75 -16.20
C ALA A 318 -22.07 -5.40 -16.55
N ALA A 319 -23.16 -5.07 -15.86
CA ALA A 319 -23.88 -3.80 -16.04
C ALA A 319 -23.06 -2.58 -15.58
N ASP A 320 -22.07 -2.78 -14.71
CA ASP A 320 -21.21 -1.71 -14.20
C ASP A 320 -20.10 -1.32 -15.19
N LEU A 321 -19.74 -2.16 -16.15
CA LEU A 321 -18.61 -1.95 -17.04
C LEU A 321 -18.64 -0.63 -17.80
N PRO A 322 -19.77 -0.18 -18.41
CA PRO A 322 -19.80 1.12 -19.09
C PRO A 322 -19.48 2.29 -18.15
N ARG A 323 -20.05 2.28 -16.94
CA ARG A 323 -19.77 3.28 -15.92
C ARG A 323 -18.34 3.21 -15.40
N ALA A 324 -17.76 2.01 -15.29
CA ALA A 324 -16.36 1.85 -14.90
C ALA A 324 -15.41 2.49 -15.92
N VAL A 325 -15.69 2.34 -17.22
CA VAL A 325 -14.96 3.03 -18.29
C VAL A 325 -15.11 4.55 -18.17
N ASP A 326 -16.32 5.05 -17.95
CA ASP A 326 -16.56 6.51 -17.78
C ASP A 326 -15.74 7.08 -16.62
N LEU A 327 -15.74 6.41 -15.48
CA LEU A 327 -14.96 6.80 -14.31
C LEU A 327 -13.44 6.72 -14.56
N ALA A 328 -12.98 5.71 -15.28
CA ALA A 328 -11.57 5.57 -15.66
C ALA A 328 -11.11 6.69 -16.59
N MET A 329 -11.99 7.13 -17.50
CA MET A 329 -11.71 8.22 -18.45
C MET A 329 -11.93 9.62 -17.88
N ALA A 330 -12.61 9.74 -16.75
CA ALA A 330 -12.80 11.02 -16.08
C ALA A 330 -11.46 11.53 -15.50
N ASN A 331 -11.26 12.86 -15.53
CA ASN A 331 -10.07 13.54 -15.02
C ASN A 331 -8.78 12.99 -15.67
N PRO A 332 -8.34 13.54 -16.79
CA PRO A 332 -7.15 13.09 -17.51
C PRO A 332 -5.92 12.95 -16.60
N TYR A 333 -5.13 11.93 -16.83
CA TYR A 333 -3.92 11.64 -16.08
C TYR A 333 -2.83 11.15 -17.02
N TRP A 334 -1.60 11.25 -16.56
CA TRP A 334 -0.45 10.79 -17.33
C TRP A 334 -0.33 9.26 -17.31
N ASN A 335 0.00 8.68 -18.44
CA ASN A 335 0.44 7.29 -18.58
C ASN A 335 1.41 7.21 -19.77
N PRO A 336 2.42 6.34 -19.78
CA PRO A 336 3.36 6.23 -20.91
C PRO A 336 2.66 5.94 -22.25
N ARG A 337 1.67 5.05 -22.24
CA ARG A 337 0.77 4.81 -23.40
C ARG A 337 -0.45 5.71 -23.27
N ALA A 338 -0.82 6.38 -24.32
CA ALA A 338 -2.02 7.24 -24.37
C ALA A 338 -3.27 6.46 -23.96
N VAL A 339 -4.06 7.02 -23.04
CA VAL A 339 -5.27 6.37 -22.52
C VAL A 339 -6.42 6.56 -23.51
N VAL A 340 -6.83 5.46 -24.17
CA VAL A 340 -7.87 5.45 -25.21
C VAL A 340 -9.08 4.66 -24.70
N ARG A 341 -10.28 5.24 -24.83
CA ARG A 341 -11.52 4.69 -24.27
C ARG A 341 -11.78 3.24 -24.64
N ASP A 342 -11.70 2.89 -25.93
CA ASP A 342 -11.99 1.53 -26.40
C ASP A 342 -10.98 0.50 -25.85
N ALA A 343 -9.72 0.90 -25.75
CA ALA A 343 -8.69 0.04 -25.18
C ALA A 343 -8.89 -0.16 -23.65
N ILE A 344 -9.32 0.88 -22.94
CA ILE A 344 -9.67 0.75 -21.51
C ILE A 344 -10.93 -0.11 -21.33
N ALA A 345 -11.93 0.01 -22.20
CA ALA A 345 -13.10 -0.85 -22.19
C ALA A 345 -12.73 -2.33 -22.39
N ALA A 346 -11.87 -2.62 -23.37
CA ALA A 346 -11.35 -3.96 -23.62
C ALA A 346 -10.53 -4.50 -22.44
N LEU A 347 -9.69 -3.66 -21.81
CA LEU A 347 -8.92 -4.02 -20.61
C LEU A 347 -9.86 -4.39 -19.45
N LEU A 348 -10.85 -3.55 -19.16
CA LEU A 348 -11.78 -3.77 -18.04
C LEU A 348 -12.68 -4.98 -18.30
N HIS A 349 -13.05 -5.26 -19.55
CA HIS A 349 -13.79 -6.45 -19.90
C HIS A 349 -12.98 -7.71 -19.63
N ARG A 350 -11.71 -7.78 -20.03
CA ARG A 350 -10.82 -8.93 -19.73
C ARG A 350 -10.58 -9.07 -18.22
N ALA A 351 -10.37 -7.97 -17.51
CA ALA A 351 -10.25 -8.01 -16.06
C ALA A 351 -11.54 -8.47 -15.36
N PHE A 352 -12.70 -8.18 -15.96
CA PHE A 352 -13.99 -8.63 -15.45
C PHE A 352 -14.18 -10.14 -15.61
N THR A 353 -13.87 -10.70 -16.76
CA THR A 353 -14.01 -12.14 -17.06
C THR A 353 -12.93 -13.00 -16.42
N GLY A 354 -11.77 -12.42 -16.09
CA GLY A 354 -10.59 -13.15 -15.60
C GLY A 354 -9.77 -13.77 -16.73
N ASP A 355 -9.95 -13.29 -17.97
CA ASP A 355 -9.12 -13.67 -19.10
C ASP A 355 -7.66 -13.27 -18.86
N LEU A 356 -6.73 -13.90 -19.61
CA LEU A 356 -5.33 -13.52 -19.55
C LEU A 356 -5.14 -12.07 -20.02
N ALA A 357 -4.27 -11.35 -19.32
CA ALA A 357 -3.90 -10.00 -19.71
C ALA A 357 -3.24 -10.00 -21.10
N GLN A 358 -3.64 -9.06 -21.94
CA GLN A 358 -3.10 -8.86 -23.28
C GLN A 358 -2.73 -7.39 -23.51
N PRO A 359 -1.74 -7.10 -24.37
CA PRO A 359 -1.31 -5.74 -24.72
C PRO A 359 -2.42 -4.84 -25.27
#